data_e29e6dc226b53ec4ae8861bbc2ecd734
#
_entry.id   e29e6dc226b53ec4ae8861bbc2ecd734
#
_cell.length_a   1.000
_cell.length_b   1.000
_cell.length_c   1.000
_cell.angle_alpha   90.00
_cell.angle_beta   90.00
_cell.angle_gamma   90.00
#
_symmetry.space_group_name_H-M   'P 1'
#
loop_
_entity.id
_entity.type
_entity.pdbx_description
1 polymer ?
#
loop_
_entity_poly.entity_id
_entity_poly.type
_entity_poly.pdbx_seq_one_letter_code
_entity_poly.pdbx_strand_id
1 'polypeptide(L)'
;DKLPNSFVIKCTHGCGCNIICSDKSKLNKEDAMRKLDKWMKTDYSLLSAEPHYAKIKPRIIVEKFLGEEGGLSPIDYKIHCFHGEPKLIEVVLDRAINQTKFIFLDLNWNVLPYNRHSVNLKTQIEKPDKLDEMLDIARKLSSNFTYVRVDLYYYNGKIYFGELTFTPSACCHTHLFKDADYEIGKLLDLSKLKQSPKF
;
A
#
# COMPACT_ATOMS: atom_id res chain seq x y z
N ASP A 1 25.34 5.38 -12.72
CA ASP A 1 25.35 6.65 -13.48
C ASP A 1 24.24 6.80 -14.52
N LYS A 2 23.50 5.71 -14.84
CA LYS A 2 22.40 5.74 -15.84
C LYS A 2 21.03 6.12 -15.26
N LEU A 3 20.88 6.22 -13.94
CA LEU A 3 19.60 6.56 -13.31
C LEU A 3 19.31 8.07 -13.43
N PRO A 4 18.02 8.46 -13.53
CA PRO A 4 17.60 9.86 -13.57
C PRO A 4 17.99 10.60 -12.27
N ASN A 5 17.69 11.88 -12.19
CA ASN A 5 18.01 12.68 -10.99
C ASN A 5 17.16 12.27 -9.77
N SER A 6 15.93 11.86 -10.01
CA SER A 6 15.02 11.42 -8.94
C SER A 6 14.44 10.03 -9.25
N PHE A 7 14.42 9.15 -8.25
CA PHE A 7 13.95 7.77 -8.37
C PHE A 7 13.64 7.16 -7.01
N VAL A 8 13.00 5.99 -7.00
CA VAL A 8 12.82 5.16 -5.81
C VAL A 8 13.42 3.79 -6.07
N ILE A 9 14.29 3.34 -5.17
CA ILE A 9 14.83 1.97 -5.20
C ILE A 9 14.01 1.14 -4.22
N LYS A 10 13.55 -0.05 -4.65
CA LYS A 10 12.75 -0.97 -3.83
C LYS A 10 13.30 -2.39 -3.92
N CYS A 11 13.12 -3.16 -2.84
CA CYS A 11 13.23 -4.61 -2.90
C CYS A 11 11.83 -5.22 -3.08
N THR A 12 11.74 -6.30 -3.89
CA THR A 12 10.44 -6.89 -4.26
C THR A 12 9.89 -7.91 -3.27
N HIS A 13 10.67 -8.35 -2.30
CA HIS A 13 10.39 -9.49 -1.42
C HIS A 13 10.10 -9.10 0.03
N GLY A 14 9.67 -7.85 0.27
CA GLY A 14 9.36 -7.37 1.61
C GLY A 14 8.73 -5.98 1.58
N CYS A 15 8.27 -5.52 2.72
CA CYS A 15 7.68 -4.20 2.93
C CYS A 15 8.70 -3.23 3.54
N GLY A 16 8.58 -1.93 3.25
CA GLY A 16 9.43 -0.88 3.82
C GLY A 16 10.88 -0.84 3.31
N CYS A 17 11.28 -1.79 2.47
CA CYS A 17 12.61 -1.85 1.88
C CYS A 17 12.72 -0.90 0.67
N ASN A 18 12.69 0.42 0.92
CA ASN A 18 12.75 1.44 -0.12
C ASN A 18 13.73 2.57 0.24
N ILE A 19 14.35 3.13 -0.80
CA ILE A 19 15.19 4.33 -0.74
C ILE A 19 14.60 5.34 -1.69
N ILE A 20 14.07 6.43 -1.15
CA ILE A 20 13.54 7.55 -1.93
C ILE A 20 14.70 8.51 -2.20
N CYS A 21 14.98 8.73 -3.48
CA CYS A 21 16.00 9.65 -3.96
C CYS A 21 15.32 10.77 -4.77
N SER A 22 15.10 11.92 -4.14
CA SER A 22 14.54 13.10 -4.80
C SER A 22 15.61 13.90 -5.54
N ASP A 23 16.88 13.74 -5.17
CA ASP A 23 18.05 14.40 -5.77
C ASP A 23 19.25 13.46 -5.70
N LYS A 24 19.69 12.98 -6.87
CA LYS A 24 20.80 12.04 -6.99
C LYS A 24 22.13 12.57 -6.47
N SER A 25 22.35 13.89 -6.51
CA SER A 25 23.57 14.52 -6.02
C SER A 25 23.69 14.39 -4.48
N LYS A 26 22.57 14.23 -3.77
CA LYS A 26 22.50 14.08 -2.32
C LYS A 26 22.47 12.62 -1.86
N LEU A 27 22.44 11.67 -2.80
CA LEU A 27 22.37 10.25 -2.45
C LEU A 27 23.69 9.75 -1.85
N ASN A 28 23.65 9.28 -0.61
CA ASN A 28 24.76 8.53 -0.03
C ASN A 28 24.75 7.10 -0.62
N LYS A 29 25.61 6.88 -1.62
CA LYS A 29 25.69 5.61 -2.36
C LYS A 29 26.13 4.45 -1.48
N GLU A 30 27.06 4.68 -0.57
CA GLU A 30 27.57 3.63 0.33
C GLU A 30 26.49 3.17 1.31
N ASP A 31 25.76 4.11 1.91
CA ASP A 31 24.63 3.78 2.79
C ASP A 31 23.52 3.06 2.03
N ALA A 32 23.18 3.52 0.81
CA ALA A 32 22.20 2.88 -0.04
C ALA A 32 22.59 1.42 -0.37
N MET A 33 23.82 1.20 -0.77
CA MET A 33 24.33 -0.15 -1.06
C MET A 33 24.30 -1.05 0.18
N ARG A 34 24.75 -0.54 1.32
CA ARG A 34 24.72 -1.28 2.59
C ARG A 34 23.28 -1.70 2.98
N LYS A 35 22.30 -0.80 2.82
CA LYS A 35 20.89 -1.10 3.06
C LYS A 35 20.37 -2.17 2.11
N LEU A 36 20.63 -2.03 0.82
CA LEU A 36 20.23 -2.99 -0.19
C LEU A 36 20.84 -4.37 0.06
N ASP A 37 22.12 -4.46 0.35
CA ASP A 37 22.81 -5.73 0.67
C ASP A 37 22.20 -6.42 1.90
N LYS A 38 21.84 -5.64 2.93
CA LYS A 38 21.14 -6.15 4.10
C LYS A 38 19.76 -6.68 3.72
N TRP A 39 18.94 -5.89 3.02
CA TRP A 39 17.59 -6.27 2.65
C TRP A 39 17.54 -7.49 1.74
N MET A 40 18.44 -7.57 0.75
CA MET A 40 18.52 -8.72 -0.16
C MET A 40 18.84 -10.05 0.52
N LYS A 41 19.43 -10.01 1.71
CA LYS A 41 19.73 -11.19 2.54
C LYS A 41 18.68 -11.47 3.62
N THR A 42 17.72 -10.57 3.78
CA THR A 42 16.70 -10.68 4.83
C THR A 42 15.55 -11.58 4.35
N ASP A 43 15.20 -12.58 5.15
CA ASP A 43 13.97 -13.33 4.96
C ASP A 43 12.82 -12.57 5.63
N TYR A 44 12.08 -11.84 4.82
CA TYR A 44 10.97 -11.02 5.29
C TYR A 44 9.81 -11.86 5.80
N SER A 45 9.64 -13.08 5.27
CA SER A 45 8.55 -13.97 5.69
C SER A 45 8.63 -14.35 7.17
N LEU A 46 9.86 -14.47 7.69
CA LEU A 46 10.09 -14.76 9.11
C LEU A 46 9.93 -13.51 9.98
N LEU A 47 10.35 -12.33 9.47
CA LEU A 47 10.25 -11.09 10.22
C LEU A 47 8.81 -10.64 10.45
N SER A 48 7.96 -10.79 9.45
CA SER A 48 6.57 -10.30 9.46
C SER A 48 5.54 -11.39 9.76
N ALA A 49 5.97 -12.67 9.87
CA ALA A 49 5.08 -13.83 9.94
C ALA A 49 4.13 -13.93 8.72
N GLU A 50 4.61 -13.52 7.55
CA GLU A 50 3.87 -13.51 6.29
C GLU A 50 4.47 -14.51 5.29
N PRO A 51 4.09 -15.81 5.37
CA PRO A 51 4.80 -16.91 4.67
C PRO A 51 4.80 -16.80 3.15
N HIS A 52 3.88 -16.03 2.55
CA HIS A 52 3.86 -15.84 1.10
C HIS A 52 5.09 -15.09 0.58
N TYR A 53 5.73 -14.24 1.39
CA TYR A 53 6.98 -13.58 1.00
C TYR A 53 8.14 -14.56 0.77
N ALA A 54 8.16 -15.71 1.42
CA ALA A 54 9.20 -16.73 1.23
C ALA A 54 9.31 -17.23 -0.23
N LYS A 55 8.21 -17.13 -1.00
CA LYS A 55 8.15 -17.57 -2.40
C LYS A 55 8.57 -16.48 -3.38
N ILE A 56 8.80 -15.25 -2.92
CA ILE A 56 9.18 -14.13 -3.78
C ILE A 56 10.69 -14.09 -3.92
N LYS A 57 11.17 -14.30 -5.15
CA LYS A 57 12.62 -14.18 -5.44
C LYS A 57 13.07 -12.74 -5.19
N PRO A 58 14.08 -12.50 -4.31
CA PRO A 58 14.61 -11.17 -4.06
C PRO A 58 15.11 -10.50 -5.32
N ARG A 59 14.63 -9.28 -5.57
CA ARG A 59 15.09 -8.41 -6.67
C ARG A 59 15.08 -6.96 -6.21
N ILE A 60 15.94 -6.17 -6.84
CA ILE A 60 15.94 -4.71 -6.70
C ILE A 60 15.28 -4.14 -7.95
N ILE A 61 14.32 -3.26 -7.78
CA ILE A 61 13.72 -2.47 -8.85
C ILE A 61 13.97 -0.99 -8.61
N VAL A 62 14.01 -0.23 -9.70
CA VAL A 62 14.10 1.23 -9.64
C VAL A 62 12.92 1.80 -10.39
N GLU A 63 12.15 2.60 -9.69
CA GLU A 63 10.94 3.24 -10.20
C GLU A 63 11.15 4.74 -10.35
N LYS A 64 10.38 5.36 -11.23
CA LYS A 64 10.31 6.81 -11.31
C LYS A 64 9.79 7.36 -9.98
N PHE A 65 10.44 8.39 -9.45
CA PHE A 65 9.91 9.14 -8.32
C PHE A 65 8.62 9.87 -8.74
N LEU A 66 7.55 9.63 -8.02
CA LEU A 66 6.29 10.35 -8.17
C LEU A 66 6.22 11.39 -7.07
N GLY A 67 6.50 12.64 -7.38
CA GLY A 67 6.54 13.76 -6.45
C GLY A 67 7.31 14.93 -7.06
N GLU A 68 7.24 16.07 -6.41
CA GLU A 68 8.05 17.25 -6.76
C GLU A 68 9.43 17.14 -6.09
N GLU A 69 10.44 17.81 -6.66
CA GLU A 69 11.78 17.88 -6.06
C GLU A 69 11.69 18.46 -4.63
N GLY A 70 12.12 17.70 -3.64
CA GLY A 70 11.97 18.03 -2.22
C GLY A 70 10.54 17.87 -1.68
N GLY A 71 9.61 17.39 -2.51
CA GLY A 71 8.19 17.30 -2.22
C GLY A 71 7.75 16.03 -1.51
N LEU A 72 6.48 16.06 -1.13
CA LEU A 72 5.80 14.94 -0.48
C LEU A 72 5.55 13.83 -1.50
N SER A 73 5.62 12.59 -1.05
CA SER A 73 5.13 11.45 -1.82
C SER A 73 3.63 11.64 -2.13
N PRO A 74 3.14 11.18 -3.29
CA PRO A 74 1.72 11.26 -3.60
C PRO A 74 0.90 10.50 -2.56
N ILE A 75 -0.37 10.88 -2.46
CA ILE A 75 -1.33 10.19 -1.59
C ILE A 75 -1.42 8.72 -2.01
N ASP A 76 -1.38 7.85 -1.01
CA ASP A 76 -1.48 6.40 -1.17
C ASP A 76 -2.93 5.98 -0.91
N TYR A 77 -3.59 5.50 -1.96
CA TYR A 77 -4.98 5.02 -1.92
C TYR A 77 -4.98 3.50 -1.83
N LYS A 78 -5.36 2.98 -0.69
CA LYS A 78 -5.40 1.55 -0.38
C LYS A 78 -6.84 1.06 -0.48
N ILE A 79 -7.14 0.36 -1.56
CA ILE A 79 -8.49 -0.11 -1.85
C ILE A 79 -8.62 -1.56 -1.36
N HIS A 80 -9.40 -1.77 -0.32
CA HIS A 80 -9.67 -3.09 0.22
C HIS A 80 -10.77 -3.77 -0.59
N CYS A 81 -10.41 -4.89 -1.21
CA CYS A 81 -11.29 -5.67 -2.07
C CYS A 81 -11.60 -7.03 -1.42
N PHE A 82 -12.88 -7.38 -1.42
CA PHE A 82 -13.38 -8.64 -0.90
C PHE A 82 -14.15 -9.35 -2.02
N HIS A 83 -13.79 -10.60 -2.31
CA HIS A 83 -14.41 -11.42 -3.37
C HIS A 83 -14.42 -10.72 -4.74
N GLY A 84 -13.34 -10.01 -5.07
CA GLY A 84 -13.20 -9.28 -6.31
C GLY A 84 -13.86 -7.90 -6.35
N GLU A 85 -14.50 -7.46 -5.25
CA GLU A 85 -15.21 -6.18 -5.19
C GLU A 85 -14.56 -5.22 -4.19
N PRO A 86 -14.25 -3.98 -4.59
CA PRO A 86 -13.89 -2.89 -3.69
C PRO A 86 -14.97 -2.67 -2.63
N LYS A 87 -14.59 -2.47 -1.37
CA LYS A 87 -15.56 -2.25 -0.26
C LYS A 87 -15.25 -1.01 0.55
N LEU A 88 -13.98 -0.68 0.73
CA LEU A 88 -13.56 0.51 1.46
C LEU A 88 -12.20 0.98 0.97
N ILE A 89 -11.88 2.24 1.22
CA ILE A 89 -10.65 2.90 0.83
C ILE A 89 -9.96 3.40 2.10
N GLU A 90 -8.68 3.08 2.26
CA GLU A 90 -7.83 3.66 3.28
C GLU A 90 -6.87 4.66 2.61
N VAL A 91 -6.95 5.92 2.98
CA VAL A 91 -6.08 6.99 2.48
C VAL A 91 -5.00 7.26 3.50
N VAL A 92 -3.74 7.26 3.06
CA VAL A 92 -2.59 7.52 3.91
C VAL A 92 -2.08 8.93 3.68
N LEU A 93 -2.18 9.77 4.71
CA LEU A 93 -1.77 11.17 4.69
C LEU A 93 -0.50 11.38 5.53
N ASP A 94 0.19 12.47 5.30
CA ASP A 94 1.26 13.02 6.14
C ASP A 94 2.46 12.07 6.39
N ARG A 95 2.74 11.13 5.49
CA ARG A 95 3.88 10.20 5.61
C ARG A 95 5.23 10.89 5.78
N ALA A 96 5.41 12.01 5.09
CA ALA A 96 6.72 12.67 5.04
C ALA A 96 7.12 13.39 6.34
N ILE A 97 6.16 13.73 7.20
CA ILE A 97 6.40 14.49 8.43
C ILE A 97 6.33 13.61 9.70
N ASN A 98 6.44 12.29 9.55
CA ASN A 98 6.33 11.31 10.65
C ASN A 98 5.02 11.41 11.47
N GLN A 99 3.97 11.95 10.86
CA GLN A 99 2.63 12.06 11.45
C GLN A 99 1.60 11.32 10.59
N THR A 100 1.97 10.15 10.12
CA THR A 100 1.13 9.33 9.24
C THR A 100 -0.26 9.16 9.79
N LYS A 101 -1.26 9.54 9.01
CA LYS A 101 -2.68 9.36 9.32
C LYS A 101 -3.30 8.37 8.35
N PHE A 102 -4.10 7.47 8.88
CA PHE A 102 -4.86 6.49 8.12
C PHE A 102 -6.32 6.89 8.20
N ILE A 103 -6.94 7.23 7.08
CA ILE A 103 -8.34 7.66 7.00
C ILE A 103 -9.12 6.64 6.20
N PHE A 104 -10.17 6.09 6.79
CA PHE A 104 -11.06 5.15 6.13
C PHE A 104 -12.25 5.85 5.51
N LEU A 105 -12.56 5.50 4.27
CA LEU A 105 -13.69 6.05 3.51
C LEU A 105 -14.51 4.92 2.87
N ASP A 106 -15.79 5.17 2.68
CA ASP A 106 -16.61 4.34 1.81
C ASP A 106 -16.35 4.65 0.31
N LEU A 107 -16.98 3.91 -0.59
CA LEU A 107 -16.82 4.11 -2.04
C LEU A 107 -17.44 5.42 -2.55
N ASN A 108 -18.33 6.05 -1.76
CA ASN A 108 -18.92 7.35 -2.05
C ASN A 108 -18.10 8.52 -1.51
N TRP A 109 -16.90 8.23 -0.95
CA TRP A 109 -15.99 9.21 -0.37
C TRP A 109 -16.43 9.79 0.98
N ASN A 110 -17.32 9.11 1.71
CA ASN A 110 -17.69 9.47 3.08
C ASN A 110 -16.68 8.88 4.07
N VAL A 111 -16.25 9.68 5.03
CA VAL A 111 -15.32 9.23 6.08
C VAL A 111 -16.02 8.25 7.02
N LEU A 112 -15.40 7.08 7.20
CA LEU A 112 -15.85 6.04 8.12
C LEU A 112 -15.15 6.24 9.48
N PRO A 113 -15.88 6.22 10.62
CA PRO A 113 -15.30 6.47 11.95
C PRO A 113 -14.59 5.22 12.49
N TYR A 114 -13.71 4.61 11.69
CA TYR A 114 -13.10 3.32 11.99
C TYR A 114 -11.86 3.41 12.88
N ASN A 115 -11.31 4.61 13.04
CA ASN A 115 -10.17 4.85 13.92
C ASN A 115 -10.12 6.30 14.42
N ARG A 116 -9.16 6.58 15.32
CA ARG A 116 -8.99 7.93 15.88
C ARG A 116 -8.63 8.99 14.83
N HIS A 117 -7.91 8.63 13.79
CA HIS A 117 -7.53 9.56 12.73
C HIS A 117 -8.76 9.99 11.93
N SER A 118 -9.64 9.05 11.57
CA SER A 118 -10.88 9.34 10.86
C SER A 118 -11.83 10.18 11.70
N VAL A 119 -12.02 9.84 12.99
CA VAL A 119 -12.91 10.61 13.91
C VAL A 119 -12.41 12.03 14.15
N ASN A 120 -11.10 12.23 14.24
CA ASN A 120 -10.48 13.53 14.52
C ASN A 120 -10.09 14.30 13.24
N LEU A 121 -10.52 13.86 12.08
CA LEU A 121 -10.21 14.53 10.81
C LEU A 121 -10.89 15.91 10.78
N LYS A 122 -10.08 16.98 10.71
CA LYS A 122 -10.56 18.36 10.69
C LYS A 122 -10.66 18.96 9.29
N THR A 123 -9.99 18.33 8.31
CA THR A 123 -9.89 18.82 6.94
C THR A 123 -10.54 17.82 6.00
N GLN A 124 -11.23 18.34 4.98
CA GLN A 124 -11.77 17.48 3.94
C GLN A 124 -10.63 16.90 3.10
N ILE A 125 -10.71 15.61 2.80
CA ILE A 125 -9.80 14.96 1.85
C ILE A 125 -10.39 15.17 0.46
N GLU A 126 -9.59 15.70 -0.44
CA GLU A 126 -10.00 15.90 -1.82
C GLU A 126 -10.22 14.53 -2.50
N LYS A 127 -11.38 14.37 -3.14
CA LYS A 127 -11.71 13.19 -3.91
C LYS A 127 -10.93 13.21 -5.22
N PRO A 128 -10.18 12.16 -5.58
CA PRO A 128 -9.49 12.12 -6.87
C PRO A 128 -10.50 12.09 -8.02
N ASP A 129 -10.27 12.88 -9.06
CA ASP A 129 -11.15 12.97 -10.24
C ASP A 129 -11.38 11.62 -10.91
N LYS A 130 -10.42 10.69 -10.77
CA LYS A 130 -10.45 9.36 -11.37
C LYS A 130 -10.75 8.25 -10.38
N LEU A 131 -11.48 8.54 -9.30
CA LEU A 131 -11.83 7.51 -8.31
C LEU A 131 -12.52 6.31 -8.96
N ASP A 132 -13.47 6.54 -9.86
CA ASP A 132 -14.22 5.45 -10.51
C ASP A 132 -13.29 4.56 -11.35
N GLU A 133 -12.33 5.16 -12.09
CA GLU A 133 -11.31 4.41 -12.82
C GLU A 133 -10.39 3.62 -11.87
N MET A 134 -10.04 4.18 -10.70
CA MET A 134 -9.25 3.48 -9.67
C MET A 134 -10.01 2.28 -9.11
N LEU A 135 -11.31 2.42 -8.84
CA LEU A 135 -12.15 1.32 -8.36
C LEU A 135 -12.30 0.21 -9.42
N ASP A 136 -12.40 0.57 -10.71
CA ASP A 136 -12.45 -0.40 -11.80
C ASP A 136 -11.12 -1.16 -11.95
N ILE A 137 -9.99 -0.48 -11.80
CA ILE A 137 -8.67 -1.12 -11.76
C ILE A 137 -8.58 -2.08 -10.58
N ALA A 138 -9.00 -1.64 -9.39
CA ALA A 138 -9.00 -2.46 -8.19
C ALA A 138 -9.86 -3.71 -8.36
N ARG A 139 -11.06 -3.59 -8.96
CA ARG A 139 -11.96 -4.72 -9.26
C ARG A 139 -11.30 -5.72 -10.21
N LYS A 140 -10.66 -5.25 -11.28
CA LYS A 140 -9.94 -6.12 -12.22
C LYS A 140 -8.79 -6.87 -11.55
N LEU A 141 -7.98 -6.16 -10.75
CA LEU A 141 -6.82 -6.75 -10.07
C LEU A 141 -7.21 -7.72 -8.94
N SER A 142 -8.34 -7.49 -8.29
CA SER A 142 -8.82 -8.30 -7.18
C SER A 142 -9.69 -9.51 -7.58
N SER A 143 -10.10 -9.61 -8.84
CA SER A 143 -11.15 -10.54 -9.32
C SER A 143 -10.95 -12.01 -8.96
N ASN A 144 -9.70 -12.45 -8.78
CA ASN A 144 -9.37 -13.85 -8.46
C ASN A 144 -9.08 -14.09 -6.97
N PHE A 145 -9.22 -13.07 -6.12
CA PHE A 145 -8.84 -13.14 -4.72
C PHE A 145 -10.04 -13.02 -3.79
N THR A 146 -10.06 -13.81 -2.73
CA THR A 146 -11.06 -13.69 -1.66
C THR A 146 -10.89 -12.37 -0.91
N TYR A 147 -9.64 -11.99 -0.66
CA TYR A 147 -9.24 -10.70 -0.15
C TYR A 147 -7.93 -10.26 -0.78
N VAL A 148 -7.85 -9.01 -1.15
CA VAL A 148 -6.60 -8.33 -1.48
C VAL A 148 -6.79 -6.82 -1.34
N ARG A 149 -5.79 -6.13 -0.82
CA ARG A 149 -5.72 -4.67 -0.84
C ARG A 149 -4.94 -4.26 -2.08
N VAL A 150 -5.55 -3.41 -2.89
CA VAL A 150 -4.94 -2.83 -4.09
C VAL A 150 -4.49 -1.42 -3.75
N ASP A 151 -3.17 -1.20 -3.74
CA ASP A 151 -2.59 0.10 -3.42
C ASP A 151 -2.27 0.85 -4.71
N LEU A 152 -2.87 2.04 -4.86
CA LEU A 152 -2.74 2.89 -6.05
C LEU A 152 -2.29 4.30 -5.64
N TYR A 153 -1.62 4.98 -6.57
CA TYR A 153 -1.33 6.41 -6.47
C TYR A 153 -2.08 7.17 -7.57
N TYR A 154 -2.52 8.38 -7.27
CA TYR A 154 -3.02 9.33 -8.26
C TYR A 154 -2.10 10.54 -8.28
N TYR A 155 -1.45 10.77 -9.41
CA TYR A 155 -0.47 11.86 -9.54
C TYR A 155 -0.49 12.45 -10.95
N ASN A 156 -0.63 13.78 -11.05
CA ASN A 156 -0.68 14.51 -12.32
C ASN A 156 -1.68 13.92 -13.33
N GLY A 157 -2.92 13.64 -12.88
CA GLY A 157 -3.99 13.12 -13.72
C GLY A 157 -3.83 11.66 -14.17
N LYS A 158 -2.84 10.92 -13.60
CA LYS A 158 -2.57 9.52 -13.93
C LYS A 158 -2.63 8.63 -12.70
N ILE A 159 -3.14 7.42 -12.91
CA ILE A 159 -3.16 6.37 -11.89
C ILE A 159 -1.91 5.52 -12.05
N TYR A 160 -1.25 5.23 -10.94
CA TYR A 160 -0.08 4.36 -10.88
C TYR A 160 -0.36 3.20 -9.93
N PHE A 161 0.08 2.02 -10.32
CA PHE A 161 0.03 0.84 -9.48
C PHE A 161 1.14 0.89 -8.43
N GLY A 162 0.80 0.60 -7.18
CA GLY A 162 1.72 0.47 -6.06
C GLY A 162 2.04 -0.99 -5.77
N GLU A 163 1.09 -1.69 -5.13
CA GLU A 163 1.25 -3.11 -4.77
C GLU A 163 -0.09 -3.83 -4.60
N LEU A 164 -0.03 -5.16 -4.55
CA LEU A 164 -1.10 -6.01 -4.02
C LEU A 164 -0.67 -6.52 -2.65
N THR A 165 -1.47 -6.22 -1.62
CA THR A 165 -1.17 -6.63 -0.25
C THR A 165 -2.21 -7.65 0.21
N PHE A 166 -1.75 -8.84 0.57
CA PHE A 166 -2.65 -9.95 0.96
C PHE A 166 -2.91 -10.00 2.46
N THR A 167 -1.95 -9.57 3.26
CA THR A 167 -2.00 -9.59 4.72
C THR A 167 -1.60 -8.23 5.29
N PRO A 168 -2.43 -7.18 5.13
CA PRO A 168 -2.09 -5.84 5.63
C PRO A 168 -1.69 -5.88 7.10
N SER A 169 -0.54 -5.30 7.44
CA SER A 169 0.01 -5.30 8.81
C SER A 169 0.07 -6.70 9.44
N ALA A 170 0.39 -7.73 8.66
CA ALA A 170 0.38 -9.13 9.08
C ALA A 170 -0.97 -9.56 9.73
N CYS A 171 -2.09 -9.00 9.27
CA CYS A 171 -3.44 -9.16 9.84
C CYS A 171 -3.57 -8.67 11.29
N CYS A 172 -2.68 -7.82 11.76
CA CYS A 172 -2.64 -7.29 13.13
C CYS A 172 -2.78 -5.76 13.14
N HIS A 173 -3.89 -5.24 12.62
CA HIS A 173 -4.16 -3.79 12.62
C HIS A 173 -4.41 -3.26 14.04
N THR A 174 -3.47 -2.47 14.57
CA THR A 174 -3.54 -1.95 15.94
C THR A 174 -4.28 -0.61 16.08
N HIS A 175 -4.56 0.06 14.96
CA HIS A 175 -5.19 1.39 14.97
C HIS A 175 -6.67 1.40 14.60
N LEU A 176 -7.26 0.26 14.24
CA LEU A 176 -8.70 0.14 14.08
C LEU A 176 -9.40 0.08 15.45
N PHE A 177 -10.60 0.66 15.54
CA PHE A 177 -11.49 0.36 16.63
C PHE A 177 -11.99 -1.08 16.52
N LYS A 178 -12.22 -1.73 17.65
CA LYS A 178 -12.63 -3.14 17.69
C LYS A 178 -13.88 -3.43 16.87
N ASP A 179 -14.89 -2.55 16.97
CA ASP A 179 -16.13 -2.71 16.22
C ASP A 179 -15.91 -2.56 14.70
N ALA A 180 -15.05 -1.62 14.29
CA ALA A 180 -14.70 -1.42 12.89
C ALA A 180 -13.95 -2.64 12.32
N ASP A 181 -13.00 -3.20 13.09
CA ASP A 181 -12.29 -4.42 12.70
C ASP A 181 -13.27 -5.59 12.51
N TYR A 182 -14.26 -5.71 13.39
CA TYR A 182 -15.33 -6.70 13.29
C TYR A 182 -16.21 -6.49 12.05
N GLU A 183 -16.58 -5.24 11.74
CA GLU A 183 -17.37 -4.92 10.55
C GLU A 183 -16.63 -5.23 9.26
N ILE A 184 -15.35 -4.86 9.20
CA ILE A 184 -14.50 -5.19 8.05
C ILE A 184 -14.36 -6.71 7.92
N GLY A 185 -14.17 -7.42 9.03
CA GLY A 185 -14.07 -8.88 9.04
C GLY A 185 -15.29 -9.59 8.48
N LYS A 186 -16.51 -9.07 8.71
CA LYS A 186 -17.76 -9.62 8.14
C LYS A 186 -17.84 -9.57 6.61
N LEU A 187 -17.05 -8.70 5.96
CA LEU A 187 -16.96 -8.64 4.51
C LEU A 187 -16.24 -9.86 3.92
N LEU A 188 -15.48 -10.59 4.74
CA LEU A 188 -14.74 -11.78 4.35
C LEU A 188 -15.60 -13.02 4.54
N ASP A 189 -16.31 -13.42 3.52
CA ASP A 189 -17.14 -14.64 3.52
C ASP A 189 -16.30 -15.88 3.15
N LEU A 190 -15.85 -16.60 4.15
CA LEU A 190 -15.02 -17.79 3.96
C LEU A 190 -15.79 -18.98 3.35
N SER A 191 -17.13 -18.97 3.36
CA SER A 191 -17.93 -20.01 2.71
C SER A 191 -17.81 -19.99 1.19
N LYS A 192 -17.38 -18.84 0.63
CA LYS A 192 -17.11 -18.65 -0.80
C LYS A 192 -15.72 -19.10 -1.23
N LEU A 193 -14.89 -19.58 -0.31
CA LEU A 193 -13.61 -20.17 -0.67
C LEU A 193 -13.86 -21.40 -1.55
N LYS A 194 -13.47 -21.33 -2.82
CA LYS A 194 -13.38 -22.54 -3.65
C LYS A 194 -12.42 -23.48 -2.92
N GLN A 195 -12.85 -24.69 -2.64
CA GLN A 195 -11.95 -25.71 -2.09
C GLN A 195 -10.75 -25.79 -3.02
N SER A 196 -9.57 -25.43 -2.52
CA SER A 196 -8.34 -25.63 -3.27
C SER A 196 -8.27 -27.10 -3.65
N PRO A 197 -7.91 -27.45 -4.90
CA PRO A 197 -7.67 -28.83 -5.23
C PRO A 197 -6.67 -29.38 -4.21
N LYS A 198 -7.00 -30.50 -3.59
CA LYS A 198 -6.09 -31.21 -2.68
C LYS A 198 -4.85 -31.56 -3.50
N PHE A 199 -3.71 -30.92 -3.15
CA PHE A 199 -2.40 -31.32 -3.66
C PHE A 199 -1.98 -32.64 -3.07
#